data_3d997abd8db627debae2cf0ddc7bf003
#
_entry.id   3d997abd8db627debae2cf0ddc7bf003
#
_cell.length_a   1.000
_cell.length_b   1.000
_cell.length_c   1.000
_cell.angle_alpha   90.00
_cell.angle_beta   90.00
_cell.angle_gamma   90.00
#
_symmetry.space_group_name_H-M   'P 1'
#
loop_
_entity.id
_entity.type
_entity.pdbx_description
1 polymer ?
#
loop_
_entity_poly.entity_id
_entity_poly.type
_entity_poly.pdbx_seq_one_letter_code
_entity_poly.pdbx_strand_id
1 'polypeptide(L)'
;MPELAKHRLLLPLWLENYMPDYLIEAYNSCLRINLVEYKHSSLGWYKHNGQDVFLYDKSNFNGISSVSDRQNFSFSKGDKETYLNFLYNFIYPVPSLSLALSIGYSAVVASRLKDISDTGVIIVNLCGASSTGKTTAEQLLVSPFACPRISNKDSLIKTFSSTTNALYAGMSGINGLPIVLDDVTTAPYIDLANLIYTIASGEEKSRCTSDGKIRNDGSGWSGLVVISSETPIQDAKRQNQGLQVRVIQTQGITWTPSAEAAEHIKRIVLQNYGFTGKEFAEYVQSLSIDSLYSIYEKSQKTVDSLMLKRDNLTDRLASKYAIIHLTITLMDEFFRHCLKCRRTYPTTSRTRTKQRSGTRYCR
;
A
#
# COMPACT_ATOMS: atom_id res chain seq x y z
N MET A 1 2.09 -28.37 25.02
CA MET A 1 3.23 -29.29 24.75
C MET A 1 3.26 -29.82 23.30
N PRO A 2 2.16 -30.25 22.63
CA PRO A 2 2.22 -30.63 21.20
C PRO A 2 2.76 -29.55 20.29
N GLU A 3 2.55 -28.26 20.62
CA GLU A 3 3.03 -27.13 19.80
C GLU A 3 4.56 -26.98 19.87
N LEU A 4 5.20 -27.20 21.04
CA LEU A 4 6.64 -27.14 21.19
C LEU A 4 7.34 -28.28 20.44
N ALA A 5 6.71 -29.45 20.37
CA ALA A 5 7.22 -30.59 19.59
C ALA A 5 7.24 -30.31 18.07
N LYS A 6 6.29 -29.53 17.55
CA LYS A 6 6.30 -29.07 16.16
C LYS A 6 7.52 -28.20 15.84
N HIS A 7 8.05 -27.49 16.83
CA HIS A 7 9.25 -26.69 16.73
C HIS A 7 10.53 -27.45 17.12
N ARG A 8 10.47 -28.80 17.15
CA ARG A 8 11.59 -29.71 17.50
C ARG A 8 12.10 -29.56 18.94
N LEU A 9 11.30 -29.00 19.84
CA LEU A 9 11.61 -28.92 21.23
C LEU A 9 10.99 -30.14 21.93
N LEU A 10 11.80 -31.19 22.11
CA LEU A 10 11.40 -32.41 22.85
C LEU A 10 11.83 -32.23 24.29
N LEU A 11 10.85 -32.21 25.18
CA LEU A 11 11.08 -32.08 26.62
C LEU A 11 10.82 -33.43 27.31
N PRO A 12 11.62 -33.77 28.34
CA PRO A 12 11.30 -34.91 29.20
C PRO A 12 9.94 -34.73 29.86
N LEU A 13 9.18 -35.82 30.00
CA LEU A 13 7.81 -35.82 30.55
C LEU A 13 7.71 -35.14 31.93
N TRP A 14 8.74 -35.26 32.76
CA TRP A 14 8.77 -34.62 34.11
C TRP A 14 8.88 -33.09 34.06
N LEU A 15 9.39 -32.52 32.96
CA LEU A 15 9.47 -31.08 32.75
C LEU A 15 8.16 -30.47 32.21
N GLU A 16 7.25 -31.28 31.67
CA GLU A 16 6.02 -30.78 31.06
C GLU A 16 5.14 -30.00 32.04
N ASN A 17 5.09 -30.41 33.29
CA ASN A 17 4.27 -29.76 34.31
C ASN A 17 4.82 -28.40 34.76
N TYR A 18 6.12 -28.18 34.66
CA TYR A 18 6.79 -26.94 35.10
C TYR A 18 7.01 -25.93 34.01
N MET A 19 6.95 -26.36 32.73
CA MET A 19 7.22 -25.49 31.58
C MET A 19 6.23 -24.33 31.42
N PRO A 20 4.91 -24.49 31.65
CA PRO A 20 4.00 -23.37 31.55
C PRO A 20 4.36 -22.22 32.50
N ASP A 21 4.64 -22.54 33.76
CA ASP A 21 5.00 -21.53 34.79
C ASP A 21 6.34 -20.87 34.45
N TYR A 22 7.33 -21.66 34.06
CA TYR A 22 8.63 -21.15 33.63
C TYR A 22 8.49 -20.19 32.43
N LEU A 23 7.70 -20.56 31.41
CA LEU A 23 7.50 -19.72 30.23
C LEU A 23 6.76 -18.41 30.58
N ILE A 24 5.78 -18.48 31.49
CA ILE A 24 5.07 -17.29 31.99
C ILE A 24 6.04 -16.38 32.75
N GLU A 25 6.86 -16.94 33.62
CA GLU A 25 7.84 -16.16 34.41
C GLU A 25 8.93 -15.56 33.50
N ALA A 26 9.46 -16.34 32.55
CA ALA A 26 10.40 -15.85 31.54
C ALA A 26 9.80 -14.72 30.71
N TYR A 27 8.56 -14.88 30.24
CA TYR A 27 7.84 -13.84 29.49
C TYR A 27 7.65 -12.58 30.32
N ASN A 28 7.21 -12.70 31.57
CA ASN A 28 7.04 -11.56 32.47
C ASN A 28 8.36 -10.85 32.76
N SER A 29 9.44 -11.62 32.87
CA SER A 29 10.78 -11.07 33.07
C SER A 29 11.26 -10.30 31.84
N CYS A 30 11.00 -10.84 30.62
CA CYS A 30 11.28 -10.13 29.36
C CYS A 30 10.46 -8.84 29.23
N LEU A 31 9.18 -8.85 29.65
CA LEU A 31 8.36 -7.63 29.69
C LEU A 31 8.95 -6.55 30.59
N ARG A 32 9.44 -6.93 31.82
CA ARG A 32 10.02 -5.99 32.79
C ARG A 32 11.27 -5.27 32.27
N ILE A 33 12.04 -5.92 31.40
CA ILE A 33 13.27 -5.36 30.83
C ILE A 33 13.09 -4.87 29.37
N ASN A 34 11.84 -4.73 28.91
CA ASN A 34 11.49 -4.28 27.55
C ASN A 34 12.15 -5.09 26.41
N LEU A 35 12.43 -6.39 26.65
CA LEU A 35 12.96 -7.30 25.64
C LEU A 35 11.87 -8.00 24.81
N VAL A 36 10.60 -7.63 24.96
CA VAL A 36 9.51 -8.19 24.19
C VAL A 36 9.35 -7.41 22.88
N GLU A 37 9.60 -8.08 21.78
CA GLU A 37 9.29 -7.56 20.45
C GLU A 37 7.91 -8.10 20.02
N TYR A 38 6.97 -7.20 19.78
CA TYR A 38 5.66 -7.57 19.26
C TYR A 38 5.74 -7.75 17.73
N LYS A 39 4.94 -8.66 17.19
CA LYS A 39 4.82 -8.89 15.76
C LYS A 39 3.44 -8.55 15.27
N HIS A 40 3.36 -8.04 14.04
CA HIS A 40 2.10 -7.77 13.36
C HIS A 40 2.12 -8.31 11.93
N SER A 41 1.00 -8.89 11.50
CA SER A 41 0.77 -9.37 10.12
C SER A 41 0.00 -8.35 9.27
N SER A 42 -0.78 -7.47 9.92
CA SER A 42 -1.51 -6.41 9.24
C SER A 42 -0.57 -5.27 8.83
N LEU A 43 -0.84 -4.67 7.66
CA LEU A 43 -0.10 -3.50 7.15
C LEU A 43 -1.06 -2.32 6.95
N GLY A 44 -0.57 -1.11 7.23
CA GLY A 44 -1.33 0.11 7.07
C GLY A 44 -2.09 0.51 8.33
N TRP A 45 -3.24 1.15 8.18
CA TRP A 45 -4.01 1.68 9.30
C TRP A 45 -4.54 0.59 10.23
N TYR A 46 -4.28 0.77 11.50
CA TYR A 46 -4.72 -0.10 12.58
C TYR A 46 -5.21 0.75 13.76
N LYS A 47 -6.33 0.37 14.37
CA LYS A 47 -6.87 1.07 15.54
C LYS A 47 -6.38 0.40 16.81
N HIS A 48 -5.52 1.09 17.58
CA HIS A 48 -5.02 0.64 18.86
C HIS A 48 -5.49 1.57 19.97
N ASN A 49 -6.27 1.04 20.93
CA ASN A 49 -6.82 1.83 22.04
C ASN A 49 -7.50 3.15 21.60
N GLY A 50 -8.23 3.11 20.50
CA GLY A 50 -8.93 4.28 19.93
C GLY A 50 -8.06 5.22 19.09
N GLN A 51 -6.75 5.01 19.04
CA GLN A 51 -5.83 5.77 18.21
C GLN A 51 -5.54 5.04 16.89
N ASP A 52 -5.48 5.78 15.80
CA ASP A 52 -5.09 5.23 14.51
C ASP A 52 -3.57 5.24 14.38
N VAL A 53 -3.01 4.07 14.09
CA VAL A 53 -1.57 3.83 13.90
C VAL A 53 -1.35 3.27 12.52
N PHE A 54 -0.25 3.65 11.87
CA PHE A 54 0.12 3.05 10.60
C PHE A 54 1.19 1.97 10.81
N LEU A 55 0.79 0.70 10.72
CA LEU A 55 1.67 -0.45 10.85
C LEU A 55 2.43 -0.69 9.54
N TYR A 56 3.74 -0.85 9.66
CA TYR A 56 4.61 -1.07 8.51
C TYR A 56 5.72 -2.08 8.86
N ASP A 57 6.95 -1.93 8.33
CA ASP A 57 8.09 -2.80 8.66
C ASP A 57 8.39 -2.81 10.17
N LYS A 58 8.59 -1.61 10.74
CA LYS A 58 8.74 -1.34 12.16
C LYS A 58 7.83 -0.20 12.54
N SER A 59 7.10 -0.36 13.63
CA SER A 59 6.14 0.62 14.11
C SER A 59 6.28 0.79 15.62
N ASN A 60 6.32 2.03 16.07
CA ASN A 60 6.31 2.39 17.49
C ASN A 60 5.02 3.14 17.79
N PHE A 61 4.26 2.66 18.76
CA PHE A 61 3.04 3.31 19.21
C PHE A 61 2.81 3.03 20.71
N ASN A 62 2.52 4.08 21.46
CA ASN A 62 2.28 4.00 22.91
C ASN A 62 3.36 3.22 23.69
N GLY A 63 4.64 3.38 23.32
CA GLY A 63 5.75 2.67 23.94
C GLY A 63 5.92 1.20 23.53
N ILE A 64 5.07 0.71 22.63
CA ILE A 64 5.17 -0.65 22.07
C ILE A 64 5.94 -0.59 20.75
N SER A 65 7.04 -1.34 20.66
CA SER A 65 7.75 -1.60 19.42
C SER A 65 7.20 -2.87 18.78
N SER A 66 6.77 -2.79 17.53
CA SER A 66 6.25 -3.93 16.79
C SER A 66 6.94 -4.05 15.44
N VAL A 67 7.22 -5.28 15.02
CA VAL A 67 7.89 -5.60 13.75
C VAL A 67 6.97 -6.47 12.90
N SER A 68 6.96 -6.23 11.60
CA SER A 68 6.18 -7.04 10.67
C SER A 68 6.68 -8.48 10.64
N ASP A 69 5.77 -9.45 10.71
CA ASP A 69 6.06 -10.87 10.53
C ASP A 69 6.07 -11.31 9.06
N ARG A 70 5.81 -10.41 8.12
CA ARG A 70 5.86 -10.65 6.67
C ARG A 70 7.31 -10.72 6.19
N GLN A 71 8.01 -11.81 6.52
CA GLN A 71 9.46 -11.98 6.29
C GLN A 71 9.90 -11.87 4.84
N ASN A 72 9.04 -12.25 3.89
CA ASN A 72 9.35 -12.18 2.46
C ASN A 72 8.95 -10.83 1.84
N PHE A 73 8.32 -9.94 2.58
CA PHE A 73 7.87 -8.66 2.08
C PHE A 73 9.04 -7.66 2.10
N SER A 74 9.41 -7.17 0.93
CA SER A 74 10.49 -6.19 0.83
C SER A 74 9.94 -4.77 0.91
N PHE A 75 10.04 -4.17 2.10
CA PHE A 75 9.49 -2.84 2.40
C PHE A 75 10.28 -1.73 1.72
N SER A 76 11.61 -1.74 1.86
CA SER A 76 12.45 -0.71 1.27
C SER A 76 13.78 -1.28 0.77
N LYS A 77 14.33 -0.65 -0.27
CA LYS A 77 15.64 -0.97 -0.85
C LYS A 77 16.20 0.22 -1.61
N GLY A 78 17.53 0.32 -1.64
CA GLY A 78 18.26 1.28 -2.46
C GLY A 78 18.51 2.61 -1.76
N ASP A 79 18.63 3.67 -2.54
CA ASP A 79 18.93 5.01 -2.07
C ASP A 79 17.73 5.95 -2.18
N LYS A 80 17.34 6.53 -1.04
CA LYS A 80 16.20 7.45 -0.94
C LYS A 80 16.40 8.73 -1.74
N GLU A 81 17.63 9.24 -1.78
CA GLU A 81 17.92 10.49 -2.48
C GLU A 81 17.79 10.30 -4.00
N THR A 82 18.32 9.22 -4.52
CA THR A 82 18.14 8.81 -5.92
C THR A 82 16.66 8.67 -6.26
N TYR A 83 15.87 8.01 -5.40
CA TYR A 83 14.45 7.84 -5.60
C TYR A 83 13.70 9.17 -5.62
N LEU A 84 13.95 10.06 -4.66
CA LEU A 84 13.31 11.38 -4.61
C LEU A 84 13.68 12.24 -5.81
N ASN A 85 14.95 12.27 -6.21
CA ASN A 85 15.40 13.01 -7.38
C ASN A 85 14.73 12.50 -8.67
N PHE A 86 14.55 11.18 -8.77
CA PHE A 86 13.81 10.57 -9.86
C PHE A 86 12.33 11.01 -9.86
N LEU A 87 11.64 10.98 -8.71
CA LEU A 87 10.26 11.45 -8.62
C LEU A 87 10.13 12.92 -9.08
N TYR A 88 10.98 13.80 -8.59
CA TYR A 88 10.90 15.24 -8.90
C TYR A 88 11.22 15.58 -10.34
N ASN A 89 12.27 14.99 -10.87
CA ASN A 89 12.79 15.40 -12.18
C ASN A 89 12.17 14.64 -13.34
N PHE A 90 11.60 13.45 -13.08
CA PHE A 90 11.13 12.58 -14.14
C PHE A 90 9.64 12.23 -14.03
N ILE A 91 9.09 12.05 -12.83
CA ILE A 91 7.70 11.62 -12.66
C ILE A 91 6.76 12.83 -12.56
N TYR A 92 7.02 13.77 -11.68
CA TYR A 92 6.15 14.93 -11.46
C TYR A 92 5.90 15.80 -12.70
N PRO A 93 6.88 16.03 -13.60
CA PRO A 93 6.63 16.81 -14.82
C PRO A 93 5.70 16.15 -15.82
N VAL A 94 5.44 14.84 -15.71
CA VAL A 94 4.63 14.08 -16.65
C VAL A 94 3.25 13.79 -16.02
N PRO A 95 2.16 14.41 -16.51
CA PRO A 95 0.84 14.33 -15.88
C PRO A 95 0.32 12.90 -15.67
N SER A 96 0.49 12.00 -16.65
CA SER A 96 0.07 10.61 -16.54
C SER A 96 0.82 9.85 -15.45
N LEU A 97 2.13 10.05 -15.33
CA LEU A 97 2.96 9.42 -14.30
C LEU A 97 2.66 10.00 -12.91
N SER A 98 2.47 11.33 -12.82
CA SER A 98 2.07 12.00 -11.58
C SER A 98 0.69 11.51 -11.11
N LEU A 99 -0.26 11.32 -12.04
CA LEU A 99 -1.56 10.73 -11.74
C LEU A 99 -1.43 9.28 -11.24
N ALA A 100 -0.61 8.45 -11.90
CA ALA A 100 -0.37 7.08 -11.46
C ALA A 100 0.17 7.05 -10.01
N LEU A 101 1.14 7.91 -9.70
CA LEU A 101 1.69 8.04 -8.36
C LEU A 101 0.62 8.49 -7.35
N SER A 102 -0.21 9.47 -7.69
CA SER A 102 -1.31 9.96 -6.85
C SER A 102 -2.37 8.89 -6.59
N ILE A 103 -2.69 8.08 -7.58
CA ILE A 103 -3.56 6.90 -7.41
C ILE A 103 -2.95 6.00 -6.33
N GLY A 104 -1.65 5.68 -6.37
CA GLY A 104 -1.02 4.85 -5.35
C GLY A 104 -1.14 5.41 -3.93
N TYR A 105 -0.85 6.69 -3.75
CA TYR A 105 -0.97 7.35 -2.45
C TYR A 105 -2.41 7.48 -1.95
N SER A 106 -3.41 7.45 -2.84
CA SER A 106 -4.83 7.50 -2.44
C SER A 106 -5.25 6.31 -1.57
N ALA A 107 -4.49 5.22 -1.58
CA ALA A 107 -4.69 4.08 -0.68
C ALA A 107 -4.67 4.52 0.79
N VAL A 108 -3.67 5.33 1.18
CA VAL A 108 -3.51 5.84 2.54
C VAL A 108 -4.71 6.68 2.95
N VAL A 109 -5.10 7.62 2.07
CA VAL A 109 -6.17 8.59 2.35
C VAL A 109 -7.54 7.91 2.39
N ALA A 110 -7.85 7.05 1.42
CA ALA A 110 -9.11 6.31 1.36
C ALA A 110 -9.33 5.45 2.62
N SER A 111 -8.30 4.71 3.01
CA SER A 111 -8.38 3.86 4.21
C SER A 111 -8.49 4.68 5.49
N ARG A 112 -7.89 5.87 5.56
CA ARG A 112 -7.99 6.77 6.71
C ARG A 112 -9.38 7.39 6.86
N LEU A 113 -10.05 7.66 5.73
CA LEU A 113 -11.38 8.26 5.69
C LEU A 113 -12.53 7.24 5.65
N LYS A 114 -12.26 5.94 5.64
CA LYS A 114 -13.27 4.89 5.42
C LYS A 114 -14.49 4.99 6.33
N ASP A 115 -14.27 5.33 7.59
CA ASP A 115 -15.34 5.37 8.61
C ASP A 115 -16.26 6.62 8.49
N ILE A 116 -15.85 7.63 7.71
CA ILE A 116 -16.59 8.90 7.54
C ILE A 116 -17.02 9.18 6.10
N SER A 117 -16.33 8.66 5.11
CA SER A 117 -16.65 8.93 3.69
C SER A 117 -17.51 7.86 3.04
N ASP A 118 -17.88 6.80 3.75
CA ASP A 118 -18.54 5.59 3.20
C ASP A 118 -17.81 5.00 1.99
N THR A 119 -16.50 5.29 1.86
CA THR A 119 -15.66 4.86 0.74
C THR A 119 -14.47 4.06 1.30
N GLY A 120 -14.72 2.82 1.70
CA GLY A 120 -13.69 1.97 2.29
C GLY A 120 -12.65 1.47 1.28
N VAL A 121 -13.07 1.19 0.05
CA VAL A 121 -12.20 0.70 -1.04
C VAL A 121 -12.46 1.48 -2.32
N ILE A 122 -11.40 2.04 -2.89
CA ILE A 122 -11.40 2.61 -4.23
C ILE A 122 -10.87 1.54 -5.19
N ILE A 123 -11.61 1.27 -6.26
CA ILE A 123 -11.17 0.39 -7.33
C ILE A 123 -10.90 1.24 -8.57
N VAL A 124 -9.68 1.18 -9.10
CA VAL A 124 -9.27 1.85 -10.34
C VAL A 124 -8.89 0.82 -11.37
N ASN A 125 -9.49 0.87 -12.55
CA ASN A 125 -9.07 0.04 -13.68
C ASN A 125 -8.22 0.84 -14.67
N LEU A 126 -6.96 0.44 -14.84
CA LEU A 126 -6.08 0.96 -15.88
C LEU A 126 -6.42 0.24 -17.18
N CYS A 127 -7.31 0.83 -17.98
CA CYS A 127 -7.79 0.24 -19.22
C CYS A 127 -7.07 0.83 -20.44
N GLY A 128 -6.61 -0.03 -21.33
CA GLY A 128 -5.98 0.38 -22.59
C GLY A 128 -5.30 -0.78 -23.30
N ALA A 129 -4.99 -0.57 -24.57
CA ALA A 129 -4.28 -1.54 -25.39
C ALA A 129 -2.94 -1.96 -24.77
N SER A 130 -2.40 -3.08 -25.22
CA SER A 130 -1.03 -3.48 -24.89
C SER A 130 -0.03 -2.35 -25.23
N SER A 131 1.06 -2.28 -24.45
CA SER A 131 2.14 -1.29 -24.64
C SER A 131 1.78 0.17 -24.32
N THR A 132 0.65 0.46 -23.65
CA THR A 132 0.32 1.81 -23.15
C THR A 132 1.01 2.17 -21.84
N GLY A 133 1.84 1.30 -21.29
CA GLY A 133 2.60 1.53 -20.04
C GLY A 133 1.84 1.20 -18.76
N LYS A 134 0.74 0.44 -18.79
CA LYS A 134 -0.06 0.07 -17.60
C LYS A 134 0.78 -0.59 -16.51
N THR A 135 1.49 -1.66 -16.83
CA THR A 135 2.35 -2.37 -15.87
C THR A 135 3.45 -1.47 -15.29
N THR A 136 3.98 -0.54 -16.08
CA THR A 136 4.95 0.45 -15.57
C THR A 136 4.30 1.42 -14.59
N ALA A 137 3.07 1.87 -14.87
CA ALA A 137 2.29 2.69 -13.95
C ALA A 137 1.97 1.95 -12.65
N GLU A 138 1.62 0.66 -12.71
CA GLU A 138 1.40 -0.21 -11.56
C GLU A 138 2.66 -0.35 -10.69
N GLN A 139 3.81 -0.56 -11.32
CA GLN A 139 5.08 -0.60 -10.61
C GLN A 139 5.43 0.74 -9.98
N LEU A 140 5.16 1.85 -10.66
CA LEU A 140 5.40 3.20 -10.15
C LEU A 140 4.51 3.49 -8.92
N LEU A 141 3.20 3.22 -9.00
CA LEU A 141 2.26 3.52 -7.91
C LEU A 141 2.49 2.68 -6.64
N VAL A 142 3.09 1.48 -6.77
CA VAL A 142 3.47 0.62 -5.63
C VAL A 142 4.82 1.03 -5.04
N SER A 143 5.73 1.57 -5.85
CA SER A 143 7.11 1.84 -5.46
C SER A 143 7.30 2.74 -4.22
N PRO A 144 6.41 3.68 -3.85
CA PRO A 144 6.50 4.41 -2.59
C PRO A 144 6.44 3.54 -1.34
N PHE A 145 5.74 2.39 -1.45
CA PHE A 145 5.37 1.55 -0.32
C PHE A 145 6.22 0.29 -0.20
N ALA A 146 6.50 -0.39 -1.31
CA ALA A 146 7.18 -1.68 -1.27
C ALA A 146 7.82 -2.03 -2.61
N CYS A 147 8.47 -3.18 -2.66
CA CYS A 147 9.04 -3.73 -3.90
C CYS A 147 7.96 -3.84 -4.98
N PRO A 148 8.10 -3.14 -6.10
CA PRO A 148 7.12 -3.15 -7.19
C PRO A 148 7.31 -4.33 -8.15
N ARG A 149 7.82 -5.46 -7.67
CA ARG A 149 7.97 -6.67 -8.48
C ARG A 149 6.63 -7.38 -8.63
N ILE A 150 6.30 -7.79 -9.83
CA ILE A 150 5.12 -8.61 -10.09
C ILE A 150 5.36 -9.99 -9.48
N SER A 151 4.56 -10.35 -8.47
CA SER A 151 4.67 -11.64 -7.78
C SER A 151 3.41 -11.90 -6.97
N ASN A 152 2.96 -13.15 -6.94
CA ASN A 152 1.82 -13.55 -6.10
C ASN A 152 2.21 -13.84 -4.64
N LYS A 153 3.51 -13.83 -4.34
CA LYS A 153 4.04 -14.11 -3.00
C LYS A 153 4.55 -12.80 -2.39
N ASP A 154 3.98 -12.40 -1.27
CA ASP A 154 4.37 -11.23 -0.47
C ASP A 154 4.68 -9.95 -1.27
N SER A 155 3.88 -9.70 -2.32
CA SER A 155 3.93 -8.50 -3.15
C SER A 155 2.57 -7.80 -3.16
N LEU A 156 2.59 -6.48 -3.33
CA LEU A 156 1.38 -5.68 -3.56
C LEU A 156 0.87 -5.80 -5.01
N ILE A 157 1.70 -6.30 -5.95
CA ILE A 157 1.30 -6.57 -7.34
C ILE A 157 1.11 -8.07 -7.50
N LYS A 158 -0.12 -8.49 -7.74
CA LYS A 158 -0.53 -9.88 -7.91
C LYS A 158 -1.01 -10.13 -9.33
N THR A 159 -0.83 -11.34 -9.82
CA THR A 159 -1.34 -11.78 -11.11
C THR A 159 -2.53 -12.72 -10.92
N PHE A 160 -3.36 -12.84 -11.93
CA PHE A 160 -4.52 -13.74 -11.93
C PHE A 160 -4.16 -15.23 -12.10
N SER A 161 -2.90 -15.61 -12.04
CA SER A 161 -2.48 -17.02 -12.01
C SER A 161 -2.85 -17.75 -10.70
N SER A 162 -3.33 -16.99 -9.69
CA SER A 162 -3.81 -17.51 -8.41
C SER A 162 -5.33 -17.72 -8.40
N THR A 163 -5.81 -18.59 -7.52
CA THR A 163 -7.26 -18.71 -7.27
C THR A 163 -7.80 -17.43 -6.61
N THR A 164 -9.09 -17.16 -6.78
CA THR A 164 -9.76 -16.00 -6.16
C THR A 164 -9.58 -15.98 -4.64
N ASN A 165 -9.62 -17.13 -3.98
CA ASN A 165 -9.38 -17.23 -2.54
C ASN A 165 -7.96 -16.86 -2.14
N ALA A 166 -6.97 -17.23 -2.94
CA ALA A 166 -5.58 -16.85 -2.72
C ALA A 166 -5.36 -15.34 -2.91
N LEU A 167 -6.10 -14.71 -3.85
CA LEU A 167 -6.11 -13.25 -4.01
C LEU A 167 -6.66 -12.58 -2.75
N TYR A 168 -7.82 -13.00 -2.23
CA TYR A 168 -8.42 -12.45 -1.02
C TYR A 168 -7.51 -12.63 0.20
N ALA A 169 -6.95 -13.81 0.39
CA ALA A 169 -5.98 -14.08 1.46
C ALA A 169 -4.75 -13.15 1.38
N GLY A 170 -4.29 -12.88 0.15
CA GLY A 170 -3.18 -11.95 -0.08
C GLY A 170 -3.51 -10.48 0.18
N MET A 171 -4.79 -10.10 0.14
CA MET A 171 -5.29 -8.74 0.42
C MET A 171 -5.60 -8.55 1.91
N SER A 172 -5.93 -9.65 2.60
CA SER A 172 -6.31 -9.63 4.01
C SER A 172 -5.27 -8.92 4.89
N GLY A 173 -5.75 -8.03 5.76
CA GLY A 173 -4.92 -7.25 6.66
C GLY A 173 -4.17 -6.07 6.01
N ILE A 174 -4.45 -5.74 4.74
CA ILE A 174 -3.83 -4.59 4.08
C ILE A 174 -4.80 -3.40 4.11
N ASN A 175 -4.46 -2.36 4.88
CA ASN A 175 -5.29 -1.19 5.10
C ASN A 175 -4.53 0.11 4.79
N GLY A 176 -4.69 0.63 3.59
CA GLY A 176 -4.04 1.88 3.19
C GLY A 176 -2.72 1.71 2.43
N LEU A 177 -2.46 0.50 1.90
CA LEU A 177 -1.45 0.30 0.87
C LEU A 177 -2.14 -0.03 -0.46
N PRO A 178 -1.56 0.34 -1.62
CA PRO A 178 -2.13 0.00 -2.92
C PRO A 178 -1.96 -1.49 -3.20
N ILE A 179 -3.04 -2.17 -3.56
CA ILE A 179 -3.04 -3.55 -4.03
C ILE A 179 -3.26 -3.51 -5.54
N VAL A 180 -2.47 -4.24 -6.30
CA VAL A 180 -2.57 -4.31 -7.76
C VAL A 180 -2.89 -5.72 -8.19
N LEU A 181 -3.86 -5.86 -9.08
CA LEU A 181 -4.23 -7.10 -9.77
C LEU A 181 -3.91 -6.93 -11.26
N ASP A 182 -2.70 -7.34 -11.64
CA ASP A 182 -2.17 -7.16 -12.99
C ASP A 182 -2.83 -8.11 -13.99
N ASP A 183 -3.31 -7.53 -15.08
CA ASP A 183 -3.87 -8.17 -16.27
C ASP A 183 -5.02 -9.16 -16.04
N VAL A 184 -6.19 -8.61 -15.74
CA VAL A 184 -7.43 -9.40 -15.59
C VAL A 184 -7.84 -10.16 -16.87
N THR A 185 -7.36 -9.75 -18.04
CA THR A 185 -7.70 -10.39 -19.32
C THR A 185 -7.11 -11.79 -19.44
N THR A 186 -6.07 -12.11 -18.67
CA THR A 186 -5.46 -13.45 -18.62
C THR A 186 -6.25 -14.47 -17.80
N ALA A 187 -7.36 -14.06 -17.16
CA ALA A 187 -8.14 -14.90 -16.27
C ALA A 187 -9.60 -15.13 -16.77
N PRO A 188 -9.80 -15.83 -17.88
CA PRO A 188 -11.12 -16.00 -18.49
C PRO A 188 -12.12 -16.79 -17.62
N TYR A 189 -11.65 -17.47 -16.58
CA TYR A 189 -12.47 -18.30 -15.70
C TYR A 189 -12.89 -17.59 -14.40
N ILE A 190 -12.46 -16.35 -14.18
CA ILE A 190 -12.83 -15.60 -12.97
C ILE A 190 -14.13 -14.83 -13.24
N ASP A 191 -15.11 -15.01 -12.35
CA ASP A 191 -16.27 -14.13 -12.29
C ASP A 191 -15.84 -12.75 -11.80
N LEU A 192 -15.47 -11.89 -12.77
CA LEU A 192 -14.96 -10.55 -12.52
C LEU A 192 -15.97 -9.67 -11.77
N ALA A 193 -17.27 -9.84 -12.05
CA ALA A 193 -18.30 -9.09 -11.35
C ALA A 193 -18.30 -9.44 -9.85
N ASN A 194 -18.35 -10.71 -9.52
CA ASN A 194 -18.30 -11.18 -8.14
C ASN A 194 -17.00 -10.79 -7.44
N LEU A 195 -15.87 -10.85 -8.14
CA LEU A 195 -14.58 -10.38 -7.63
C LEU A 195 -14.63 -8.90 -7.26
N ILE A 196 -15.11 -8.03 -8.14
CA ILE A 196 -15.23 -6.58 -7.90
C ILE A 196 -16.19 -6.29 -6.74
N TYR A 197 -17.33 -6.99 -6.64
CA TYR A 197 -18.24 -6.83 -5.53
C TYR A 197 -17.59 -7.19 -4.19
N THR A 198 -16.86 -8.30 -4.14
CA THR A 198 -16.13 -8.74 -2.94
C THR A 198 -14.98 -7.78 -2.60
N ILE A 199 -14.21 -7.31 -3.59
CA ILE A 199 -13.17 -6.31 -3.37
C ILE A 199 -13.77 -5.02 -2.78
N ALA A 200 -14.88 -4.55 -3.35
CA ALA A 200 -15.54 -3.31 -2.93
C ALA A 200 -16.14 -3.40 -1.53
N SER A 201 -16.51 -4.61 -1.05
CA SER A 201 -16.98 -4.78 0.33
C SER A 201 -15.87 -4.66 1.38
N GLY A 202 -14.60 -4.80 0.98
CA GLY A 202 -13.47 -4.71 1.90
C GLY A 202 -13.24 -5.97 2.75
N GLU A 203 -13.97 -7.04 2.49
CA GLU A 203 -13.88 -8.29 3.26
C GLU A 203 -14.24 -9.51 2.41
N GLU A 204 -13.68 -10.66 2.76
CA GLU A 204 -14.08 -11.94 2.16
C GLU A 204 -15.44 -12.38 2.72
N LYS A 205 -16.20 -13.09 1.91
CA LYS A 205 -17.46 -13.72 2.37
C LYS A 205 -17.17 -14.61 3.56
N SER A 206 -17.91 -14.38 4.64
CA SER A 206 -17.83 -15.20 5.86
C SER A 206 -18.04 -16.68 5.55
N ARG A 207 -17.16 -17.52 6.08
CA ARG A 207 -17.24 -18.98 5.98
C ARG A 207 -17.50 -19.56 7.36
N CYS A 208 -18.30 -20.61 7.41
CA CYS A 208 -18.48 -21.38 8.63
C CYS A 208 -17.39 -22.45 8.73
N THR A 209 -16.94 -22.70 9.95
CA THR A 209 -16.15 -23.89 10.31
C THR A 209 -17.07 -25.12 10.28
N SER A 210 -16.51 -26.33 10.30
CA SER A 210 -17.28 -27.59 10.33
C SER A 210 -18.24 -27.70 11.51
N ASP A 211 -18.01 -26.98 12.58
CA ASP A 211 -18.81 -26.87 13.80
C ASP A 211 -19.82 -25.69 13.78
N GLY A 212 -20.02 -25.06 12.60
CA GLY A 212 -21.05 -24.04 12.39
C GLY A 212 -20.69 -22.65 12.94
N LYS A 213 -19.46 -22.42 13.41
CA LYS A 213 -19.01 -21.09 13.84
C LYS A 213 -18.52 -20.28 12.65
N ILE A 214 -18.77 -18.96 12.67
CA ILE A 214 -18.21 -18.05 11.67
C ILE A 214 -16.69 -18.03 11.85
N ARG A 215 -15.99 -18.29 10.77
CA ARG A 215 -14.54 -18.21 10.73
C ARG A 215 -14.13 -16.73 10.69
N ASN A 216 -13.61 -16.22 11.80
CA ASN A 216 -13.16 -14.83 11.95
C ASN A 216 -11.66 -14.67 11.66
N ASP A 217 -11.11 -15.44 10.73
CA ASP A 217 -9.67 -15.48 10.45
C ASP A 217 -9.22 -14.45 9.41
N GLY A 218 -10.12 -13.63 8.88
CA GLY A 218 -9.82 -12.60 7.90
C GLY A 218 -9.94 -11.20 8.45
N SER A 219 -8.83 -10.53 8.69
CA SER A 219 -8.85 -9.07 8.71
C SER A 219 -9.18 -8.60 7.28
N GLY A 220 -10.21 -7.75 7.12
CA GLY A 220 -10.58 -7.15 5.84
C GLY A 220 -9.44 -6.32 5.23
N TRP A 221 -9.72 -5.62 4.17
CA TRP A 221 -8.81 -4.68 3.51
C TRP A 221 -9.51 -3.35 3.27
N SER A 222 -8.74 -2.28 3.13
CA SER A 222 -9.26 -0.96 2.80
C SER A 222 -8.21 -0.10 2.10
N GLY A 223 -8.66 0.87 1.33
CA GLY A 223 -7.82 1.82 0.61
C GLY A 223 -7.97 1.70 -0.90
N LEU A 224 -6.99 1.16 -1.62
CA LEU A 224 -6.96 1.13 -3.08
C LEU A 224 -6.71 -0.28 -3.60
N VAL A 225 -7.53 -0.68 -4.58
CA VAL A 225 -7.24 -1.81 -5.46
C VAL A 225 -7.17 -1.31 -6.90
N VAL A 226 -6.05 -1.54 -7.56
CA VAL A 226 -5.85 -1.24 -8.98
C VAL A 226 -5.98 -2.55 -9.76
N ILE A 227 -6.69 -2.50 -10.86
CA ILE A 227 -6.83 -3.60 -11.81
C ILE A 227 -6.33 -3.10 -13.16
N SER A 228 -5.68 -3.93 -13.95
CA SER A 228 -5.40 -3.60 -15.34
C SER A 228 -6.13 -4.51 -16.31
N SER A 229 -6.54 -3.94 -17.43
CA SER A 229 -7.25 -4.66 -18.50
C SER A 229 -6.95 -4.09 -19.87
N GLU A 230 -7.11 -4.88 -20.92
CA GLU A 230 -7.04 -4.38 -22.30
C GLU A 230 -8.37 -3.78 -22.75
N THR A 231 -9.48 -4.32 -22.26
CA THR A 231 -10.84 -3.87 -22.57
C THR A 231 -11.53 -3.32 -21.32
N PRO A 232 -12.51 -2.41 -21.48
CA PRO A 232 -13.28 -1.89 -20.37
C PRO A 232 -13.95 -3.02 -19.58
N ILE A 233 -13.82 -2.99 -18.24
CA ILE A 233 -14.53 -3.91 -17.35
C ILE A 233 -16.04 -3.72 -17.46
N GLN A 234 -16.44 -2.50 -17.78
CA GLN A 234 -17.83 -2.08 -17.97
C GLN A 234 -18.20 -2.24 -19.46
N ASP A 235 -18.35 -3.47 -19.92
CA ASP A 235 -18.85 -3.67 -21.28
C ASP A 235 -20.33 -3.25 -21.37
N ALA A 236 -20.64 -2.37 -22.32
CA ALA A 236 -21.98 -1.83 -22.55
C ALA A 236 -23.05 -2.93 -22.81
N LYS A 237 -22.65 -4.13 -23.19
CA LYS A 237 -23.53 -5.28 -23.42
C LYS A 237 -23.96 -5.98 -22.14
N ARG A 238 -23.23 -5.83 -21.04
CA ARG A 238 -23.59 -6.33 -19.71
C ARG A 238 -24.01 -5.15 -18.86
N GLN A 239 -25.28 -4.79 -18.87
CA GLN A 239 -25.91 -3.66 -18.14
C GLN A 239 -25.82 -3.83 -16.61
N ASN A 240 -24.63 -4.12 -16.06
CA ASN A 240 -24.46 -4.23 -14.64
C ASN A 240 -24.09 -2.84 -14.06
N GLN A 241 -25.12 -2.00 -13.86
CA GLN A 241 -24.99 -0.67 -13.26
C GLN A 241 -24.19 -0.68 -11.95
N GLY A 242 -24.29 -1.78 -11.20
CA GLY A 242 -23.55 -1.94 -9.96
C GLY A 242 -22.02 -1.96 -10.11
N LEU A 243 -21.49 -2.40 -11.24
CA LEU A 243 -20.04 -2.32 -11.51
C LEU A 243 -19.61 -0.89 -11.85
N GLN A 244 -20.46 -0.14 -12.58
CA GLN A 244 -20.17 1.22 -13.03
C GLN A 244 -19.90 2.17 -11.85
N VAL A 245 -20.59 2.01 -10.74
CA VAL A 245 -20.41 2.84 -9.54
C VAL A 245 -19.26 2.41 -8.64
N ARG A 246 -18.71 1.21 -8.87
CA ARG A 246 -17.64 0.66 -8.03
C ARG A 246 -16.24 0.89 -8.57
N VAL A 247 -16.10 0.99 -9.89
CA VAL A 247 -14.80 1.04 -10.56
C VAL A 247 -14.62 2.38 -11.26
N ILE A 248 -13.56 3.09 -10.92
CA ILE A 248 -13.06 4.21 -11.72
C ILE A 248 -12.37 3.62 -12.96
N GLN A 249 -12.94 3.87 -14.12
CA GLN A 249 -12.42 3.37 -15.39
C GLN A 249 -11.54 4.43 -16.05
N THR A 250 -10.24 4.18 -16.18
CA THR A 250 -9.37 5.06 -16.97
C THR A 250 -9.26 4.54 -18.41
N GLN A 251 -9.55 5.39 -19.38
CA GLN A 251 -9.44 5.04 -20.80
C GLN A 251 -8.69 6.14 -21.55
N GLY A 252 -7.99 5.74 -22.62
CA GLY A 252 -7.30 6.69 -23.51
C GLY A 252 -6.04 7.31 -22.89
N ILE A 253 -5.55 6.79 -21.77
CA ILE A 253 -4.33 7.28 -21.13
C ILE A 253 -3.15 6.43 -21.61
N THR A 254 -2.17 7.10 -22.23
CA THR A 254 -0.83 6.55 -22.42
C THR A 254 -0.02 6.89 -21.18
N TRP A 255 0.25 5.88 -20.36
CA TRP A 255 0.87 6.07 -19.03
C TRP A 255 2.33 6.49 -19.12
N THR A 256 3.09 5.95 -20.08
CA THR A 256 4.50 6.29 -20.28
C THR A 256 4.71 6.99 -21.60
N PRO A 257 5.50 8.07 -21.65
CA PRO A 257 5.69 8.85 -22.88
C PRO A 257 6.44 8.09 -23.99
N SER A 258 7.23 7.08 -23.63
CA SER A 258 7.96 6.22 -24.58
C SER A 258 8.35 4.88 -23.94
N ALA A 259 8.81 3.93 -24.75
CA ALA A 259 9.35 2.66 -24.29
C ALA A 259 10.61 2.84 -23.44
N GLU A 260 11.49 3.75 -23.82
CA GLU A 260 12.71 4.08 -23.07
C GLU A 260 12.37 4.66 -21.69
N ALA A 261 11.33 5.51 -21.61
CA ALA A 261 10.84 6.04 -20.37
C ALA A 261 10.29 4.91 -19.47
N ALA A 262 9.53 3.97 -20.04
CA ALA A 262 9.02 2.81 -19.30
C ALA A 262 10.15 1.96 -18.72
N GLU A 263 11.18 1.65 -19.50
CA GLU A 263 12.34 0.87 -19.04
C GLU A 263 13.18 1.65 -18.01
N HIS A 264 13.31 2.96 -18.18
CA HIS A 264 13.98 3.81 -17.19
C HIS A 264 13.23 3.78 -15.84
N ILE A 265 11.91 3.95 -15.84
CA ILE A 265 11.06 3.89 -14.65
C ILE A 265 11.25 2.53 -13.95
N LYS A 266 11.05 1.43 -14.67
CA LYS A 266 11.20 0.07 -14.13
C LYS A 266 12.56 -0.14 -13.47
N ARG A 267 13.64 0.25 -14.15
CA ARG A 267 15.01 0.13 -13.64
C ARG A 267 15.19 0.87 -12.31
N ILE A 268 14.70 2.11 -12.21
CA ILE A 268 14.86 2.90 -10.99
C ILE A 268 14.01 2.35 -9.87
N VAL A 269 12.70 2.08 -10.10
CA VAL A 269 11.79 1.66 -9.03
C VAL A 269 12.05 0.24 -8.53
N LEU A 270 12.66 -0.65 -9.34
CA LEU A 270 13.07 -1.97 -8.89
C LEU A 270 14.34 -1.97 -8.04
N GLN A 271 15.13 -0.90 -8.11
CA GLN A 271 16.35 -0.74 -7.32
C GLN A 271 16.15 0.18 -6.11
N ASN A 272 15.21 1.12 -6.18
CA ASN A 272 14.97 2.14 -5.15
C ASN A 272 13.47 2.26 -4.92
N TYR A 273 12.98 1.81 -3.73
CA TYR A 273 11.57 1.80 -3.40
C TYR A 273 11.32 1.80 -1.89
N GLY A 274 10.07 2.07 -1.48
CA GLY A 274 9.60 1.92 -0.10
C GLY A 274 9.98 3.05 0.85
N PHE A 275 10.28 4.25 0.33
CA PHE A 275 10.76 5.34 1.17
C PHE A 275 9.68 6.33 1.59
N THR A 276 8.77 6.66 0.67
CA THR A 276 7.88 7.81 0.85
C THR A 276 6.46 7.42 1.27
N GLY A 277 6.05 6.18 1.10
CA GLY A 277 4.70 5.72 1.45
C GLY A 277 4.42 5.79 2.95
N LYS A 278 5.34 5.28 3.78
CA LYS A 278 5.25 5.37 5.24
C LYS A 278 5.31 6.83 5.71
N GLU A 279 6.25 7.62 5.19
CA GLU A 279 6.37 9.03 5.56
C GLU A 279 5.13 9.85 5.19
N PHE A 280 4.51 9.56 4.05
CA PHE A 280 3.24 10.17 3.67
C PHE A 280 2.11 9.74 4.61
N ALA A 281 2.06 8.47 5.03
CA ALA A 281 1.08 8.02 6.01
C ALA A 281 1.27 8.70 7.37
N GLU A 282 2.51 8.88 7.83
CA GLU A 282 2.85 9.63 9.04
C GLU A 282 2.43 11.10 8.92
N TYR A 283 2.62 11.72 7.75
CA TYR A 283 2.12 13.06 7.48
C TYR A 283 0.59 13.12 7.55
N VAL A 284 -0.13 12.19 6.92
CA VAL A 284 -1.60 12.11 6.99
C VAL A 284 -2.08 11.85 8.43
N GLN A 285 -1.35 11.03 9.20
CA GLN A 285 -1.62 10.78 10.61
C GLN A 285 -1.49 12.03 11.48
N SER A 286 -0.58 12.95 11.14
CA SER A 286 -0.40 14.20 11.87
C SER A 286 -1.56 15.19 11.69
N LEU A 287 -2.38 15.01 10.65
CA LEU A 287 -3.59 15.80 10.43
C LEU A 287 -4.74 15.27 11.30
N SER A 288 -5.49 16.17 11.93
CA SER A 288 -6.73 15.78 12.59
C SER A 288 -7.73 15.24 11.57
N ILE A 289 -8.58 14.31 12.00
CA ILE A 289 -9.60 13.74 11.12
C ILE A 289 -10.56 14.82 10.58
N ASP A 290 -10.89 15.83 11.41
CA ASP A 290 -11.76 16.95 11.02
C ASP A 290 -11.10 17.83 9.96
N SER A 291 -9.78 18.09 10.10
CA SER A 291 -9.01 18.83 9.10
C SER A 291 -8.98 18.08 7.77
N LEU A 292 -8.72 16.77 7.82
CA LEU A 292 -8.70 15.93 6.64
C LEU A 292 -10.08 15.88 5.95
N TYR A 293 -11.15 15.78 6.73
CA TYR A 293 -12.52 15.80 6.22
C TYR A 293 -12.89 17.13 5.60
N SER A 294 -12.48 18.27 6.21
CA SER A 294 -12.71 19.60 5.62
C SER A 294 -12.02 19.76 4.24
N ILE A 295 -10.82 19.21 4.06
CA ILE A 295 -10.13 19.23 2.76
C ILE A 295 -10.85 18.29 1.78
N TYR A 296 -11.37 17.14 2.27
CA TYR A 296 -12.16 16.22 1.46
C TYR A 296 -13.43 16.87 0.92
N GLU A 297 -14.20 17.61 1.75
CA GLU A 297 -15.39 18.34 1.30
C GLU A 297 -15.08 19.39 0.23
N LYS A 298 -13.93 20.09 0.36
CA LYS A 298 -13.48 21.04 -0.68
C LYS A 298 -13.15 20.30 -1.98
N SER A 299 -12.48 19.16 -1.88
CA SER A 299 -12.16 18.31 -3.02
C SER A 299 -13.42 17.78 -3.70
N GLN A 300 -14.43 17.42 -2.92
CA GLN A 300 -15.73 16.97 -3.43
C GLN A 300 -16.43 18.08 -4.23
N LYS A 301 -16.49 19.30 -3.69
CA LYS A 301 -17.04 20.46 -4.41
C LYS A 301 -16.28 20.75 -5.72
N THR A 302 -14.97 20.59 -5.71
CA THR A 302 -14.14 20.77 -6.93
C THR A 302 -14.48 19.71 -7.98
N VAL A 303 -14.52 18.44 -7.58
CA VAL A 303 -14.88 17.33 -8.48
C VAL A 303 -16.30 17.52 -9.03
N ASP A 304 -17.23 17.88 -8.17
CA ASP A 304 -18.62 18.16 -8.54
C ASP A 304 -18.74 19.25 -9.63
N SER A 305 -17.90 20.28 -9.53
CA SER A 305 -17.87 21.36 -10.53
C SER A 305 -17.29 20.94 -11.88
N LEU A 306 -16.50 19.89 -11.91
CA LEU A 306 -15.87 19.35 -13.13
C LEU A 306 -16.73 18.28 -13.82
N MET A 307 -17.73 17.73 -13.14
CA MET A 307 -18.62 16.71 -13.69
C MET A 307 -19.63 17.31 -14.67
N LEU A 308 -19.59 16.81 -15.92
CA LEU A 308 -20.48 17.29 -17.01
C LEU A 308 -21.94 16.84 -16.86
N LYS A 309 -22.17 15.72 -16.18
CA LYS A 309 -23.50 15.16 -15.92
C LYS A 309 -23.56 14.67 -14.47
N ARG A 310 -24.72 14.90 -13.84
CA ARG A 310 -25.01 14.37 -12.50
C ARG A 310 -26.18 13.41 -12.57
N ASP A 311 -25.94 12.21 -12.11
CA ASP A 311 -26.96 11.20 -11.85
C ASP A 311 -26.50 10.35 -10.63
N ASN A 312 -27.37 9.49 -10.14
CA ASN A 312 -27.07 8.63 -8.98
C ASN A 312 -25.83 7.74 -9.16
N LEU A 313 -25.37 7.52 -10.38
CA LEU A 313 -24.17 6.74 -10.68
C LEU A 313 -22.91 7.60 -10.55
N THR A 314 -22.96 8.81 -11.10
CA THR A 314 -21.85 9.76 -11.06
C THR A 314 -21.60 10.29 -9.64
N ASP A 315 -22.63 10.48 -8.82
CA ASP A 315 -22.49 10.91 -7.43
C ASP A 315 -21.66 9.91 -6.57
N ARG A 316 -21.83 8.60 -6.79
CA ARG A 316 -21.05 7.58 -6.11
C ARG A 316 -19.60 7.52 -6.58
N LEU A 317 -19.31 7.89 -7.83
CA LEU A 317 -17.94 8.01 -8.33
C LEU A 317 -17.30 9.33 -7.88
N ALA A 318 -18.07 10.39 -7.71
CA ALA A 318 -17.59 11.70 -7.30
C ALA A 318 -16.84 11.63 -5.96
N SER A 319 -17.35 10.87 -4.98
CA SER A 319 -16.69 10.68 -3.69
C SER A 319 -15.30 10.03 -3.84
N LYS A 320 -15.15 9.08 -4.74
CA LYS A 320 -13.87 8.40 -5.02
C LYS A 320 -12.89 9.31 -5.74
N TYR A 321 -13.35 10.07 -6.73
CA TYR A 321 -12.54 11.09 -7.39
C TYR A 321 -12.10 12.18 -6.42
N ALA A 322 -12.97 12.56 -5.48
CA ALA A 322 -12.66 13.54 -4.44
C ALA A 322 -11.52 13.08 -3.54
N ILE A 323 -11.45 11.78 -3.20
CA ILE A 323 -10.33 11.22 -2.44
C ILE A 323 -9.02 11.29 -3.24
N ILE A 324 -9.05 10.98 -4.54
CA ILE A 324 -7.85 11.10 -5.39
C ILE A 324 -7.43 12.58 -5.50
N HIS A 325 -8.38 13.51 -5.68
CA HIS A 325 -8.08 14.95 -5.73
C HIS A 325 -7.52 15.46 -4.40
N LEU A 326 -8.12 15.07 -3.27
CA LEU A 326 -7.58 15.34 -1.94
C LEU A 326 -6.14 14.84 -1.81
N THR A 327 -5.88 13.61 -2.28
CA THR A 327 -4.54 13.01 -2.23
C THR A 327 -3.52 13.83 -3.01
N ILE A 328 -3.88 14.34 -4.19
CA ILE A 328 -3.01 15.22 -4.97
C ILE A 328 -2.65 16.48 -4.16
N THR A 329 -3.63 17.10 -3.51
CA THR A 329 -3.41 18.28 -2.65
C THR A 329 -2.47 17.97 -1.49
N LEU A 330 -2.69 16.85 -0.79
CA LEU A 330 -1.83 16.43 0.32
C LEU A 330 -0.41 16.05 -0.14
N MET A 331 -0.29 15.42 -1.29
CA MET A 331 1.02 15.11 -1.89
C MET A 331 1.81 16.38 -2.21
N ASP A 332 1.18 17.38 -2.79
CA ASP A 332 1.82 18.67 -3.08
C ASP A 332 2.35 19.34 -1.82
N GLU A 333 1.62 19.28 -0.73
CA GLU A 333 2.05 19.82 0.56
C GLU A 333 3.19 18.99 1.15
N PHE A 334 3.04 17.68 1.19
CA PHE A 334 4.04 16.74 1.70
C PHE A 334 5.38 16.88 0.98
N PHE A 335 5.39 16.89 -0.33
CA PHE A 335 6.62 16.99 -1.10
C PHE A 335 7.24 18.39 -1.05
N ARG A 336 6.44 19.45 -0.95
CA ARG A 336 6.99 20.80 -0.69
C ARG A 336 7.70 20.87 0.67
N HIS A 337 7.19 20.21 1.70
CA HIS A 337 7.86 20.10 3.00
C HIS A 337 9.18 19.34 2.91
N CYS A 338 9.21 18.20 2.24
CA CYS A 338 10.44 17.44 2.00
C CYS A 338 11.51 18.26 1.29
N LEU A 339 11.12 19.13 0.34
CA LEU A 339 12.06 20.03 -0.38
C LEU A 339 12.57 21.18 0.48
N LYS A 340 11.73 21.79 1.32
CA LYS A 340 12.15 22.87 2.23
C LYS A 340 13.18 22.37 3.24
N CYS A 341 12.97 21.19 3.82
CA CYS A 341 13.96 20.58 4.71
C CYS A 341 15.31 20.33 4.03
N ARG A 342 15.34 19.99 2.72
CA ARG A 342 16.60 19.82 1.96
C ARG A 342 17.35 21.12 1.72
N ARG A 343 16.66 22.26 1.49
CA ARG A 343 17.30 23.56 1.31
C ARG A 343 17.92 24.10 2.59
N THR A 344 17.42 23.70 3.76
CA THR A 344 17.89 24.15 5.07
C THR A 344 19.08 23.34 5.59
N TYR A 345 19.32 22.13 5.06
CA TYR A 345 20.47 21.29 5.37
C TYR A 345 21.17 20.86 4.07
N PRO A 346 22.07 21.68 3.52
CA PRO A 346 22.93 21.22 2.43
C PRO A 346 23.78 20.06 2.95
N THR A 347 23.60 18.89 2.35
CA THR A 347 24.45 17.72 2.61
C THR A 347 25.89 18.07 2.26
N THR A 348 26.67 18.38 3.26
CA THR A 348 28.15 18.44 3.12
C THR A 348 28.61 17.01 2.83
N SER A 349 28.79 16.73 1.54
CA SER A 349 29.55 15.56 1.10
C SER A 349 31.00 15.75 1.58
N ARG A 350 31.33 15.20 2.74
CA ARG A 350 32.73 15.03 3.14
C ARG A 350 33.35 13.96 2.23
N THR A 351 33.88 14.39 1.12
CA THR A 351 34.93 13.70 0.38
C THR A 351 36.13 13.60 1.32
N ARG A 352 36.28 12.45 1.97
CA ARG A 352 37.56 12.12 2.65
C ARG A 352 38.61 11.87 1.56
N THR A 353 39.29 12.91 1.16
CA THR A 353 40.57 12.80 0.48
C THR A 353 41.54 12.17 1.47
N LYS A 354 41.93 10.93 1.23
CA LYS A 354 43.06 10.30 1.89
C LYS A 354 44.32 11.04 1.45
N GLN A 355 44.82 11.99 2.24
CA GLN A 355 46.20 12.44 2.15
C GLN A 355 47.09 11.29 2.62
N ARG A 356 47.83 10.72 1.66
CA ARG A 356 48.99 9.87 1.92
C ARG A 356 50.08 10.80 2.45
N SER A 357 50.39 10.75 3.73
CA SER A 357 51.61 11.31 4.32
C SER A 357 52.77 10.40 3.91
N GLY A 358 53.53 10.89 2.95
CA GLY A 358 54.82 10.32 2.64
C GLY A 358 55.83 10.74 3.72
N THR A 359 56.31 9.77 4.47
CA THR A 359 57.46 9.95 5.37
C THR A 359 58.75 9.95 4.53
N ARG A 360 59.39 11.12 4.40
CA ARG A 360 60.78 11.16 3.96
C ARG A 360 61.68 10.98 5.18
N TYR A 361 62.48 9.94 5.16
CA TYR A 361 63.70 9.85 5.98
C TYR A 361 64.78 10.75 5.36
N CYS A 362 65.36 11.61 6.15
CA CYS A 362 66.68 12.16 5.99
C CYS A 362 67.43 12.05 7.31
N ARG A 363 68.51 11.26 7.28
CA ARG A 363 69.65 11.22 8.18
C ARG A 363 69.47 11.37 9.68
#